data_5cdb7eeb87c56d894061a6515a86d295
#
_entry.id   5cdb7eeb87c56d894061a6515a86d295
#
_cell.length_a   1.000
_cell.length_b   1.000
_cell.length_c   1.000
_cell.angle_alpha   90.00
_cell.angle_beta   90.00
_cell.angle_gamma   90.00
#
_symmetry.space_group_name_H-M   'P 1'
#
loop_
_entity.id
_entity.type
_entity.pdbx_description
1 polymer ?
#
loop_
_entity_poly.entity_id
_entity_poly.type
_entity_poly.pdbx_seq_one_letter_code
_entity_poly.pdbx_strand_id
1 'polypeptide(L)'
;MKRNIPYIVLAAIIIGIIVAVKPWKNGRTSLEEGADTTAVQSGYYLPAEENASNQNVQVKTCIYMDNSGSMDGYVNLNSEFKDALGKIIVKSNNYSITTDLFFVNDAIYDVQQTALKGDVNNFVSQLNASNMKVGATGSSNINKIFKMVLDKTVNDTVSILFSDFVYSIKGTDVSSQVSNAKNATMGAFMDAIKRNPNFATIILQCSSQFQGKYYDRNDNPIPFVGTRPYYIFIMGSYDKLKYLDEKLALNNSNTGIPGLINKYLLSSKSWTLDENTAQALTTSYTNSLLIKPERNGFDIDFFKFDNSNSNWVFAYALGLSNLFVDGSYLTDINNYEVEPRDVSVIKAEYTKDPAALSEVTQFSSPLVLQFSTKRTVKTPNFKVRLLNKIPAWVSNADIPDDQGAVPSPKQTFAIGSLIAGVYEAFQSQTSGKPIFEFEVKINKYK
;
A
#
# COMPACT_ATOMS: atom_id res chain seq x y z
N MET A 1 -34.64 28.29 -61.58
CA MET A 1 -33.27 28.81 -61.66
C MET A 1 -32.49 28.32 -60.42
N LYS A 2 -31.65 27.32 -60.62
CA LYS A 2 -30.78 26.75 -59.61
C LYS A 2 -29.48 27.54 -59.61
N ARG A 3 -29.03 28.07 -58.46
CA ARG A 3 -27.73 28.67 -58.32
C ARG A 3 -26.83 27.69 -57.55
N ASN A 4 -25.82 27.15 -58.19
CA ASN A 4 -24.74 26.43 -57.69
C ASN A 4 -23.78 27.41 -56.93
N ILE A 5 -23.38 27.13 -55.69
CA ILE A 5 -22.31 27.77 -54.99
C ILE A 5 -21.19 26.75 -54.82
N PRO A 6 -19.97 27.05 -55.24
CA PRO A 6 -18.90 26.06 -55.33
C PRO A 6 -18.20 25.82 -53.97
N TYR A 7 -17.89 24.55 -53.74
CA TYR A 7 -17.02 24.04 -52.66
C TYR A 7 -15.54 24.37 -52.92
N ILE A 8 -15.09 25.56 -52.66
CA ILE A 8 -13.66 25.94 -52.72
C ILE A 8 -13.37 27.00 -51.65
N VAL A 9 -13.54 26.71 -50.36
CA VAL A 9 -12.96 27.52 -49.25
C VAL A 9 -12.83 26.69 -47.97
N LEU A 10 -12.45 25.42 -48.04
CA LEU A 10 -12.19 24.63 -46.81
C LEU A 10 -10.84 23.87 -46.84
N ALA A 11 -9.89 24.33 -47.67
CA ALA A 11 -8.59 23.67 -47.77
C ALA A 11 -7.39 24.56 -47.39
N ALA A 12 -7.60 25.72 -46.77
CA ALA A 12 -6.53 26.70 -46.49
C ALA A 12 -6.28 27.06 -45.03
N ILE A 13 -6.80 26.30 -44.06
CA ILE A 13 -6.60 26.60 -42.60
C ILE A 13 -5.86 25.47 -41.85
N ILE A 14 -5.23 24.52 -42.52
CA ILE A 14 -4.47 23.42 -41.86
C ILE A 14 -2.95 23.53 -42.09
N ILE A 15 -2.44 24.60 -42.72
CA ILE A 15 -0.98 24.78 -42.90
C ILE A 15 -0.56 26.12 -42.33
N GLY A 16 -0.62 26.27 -41.02
CA GLY A 16 -0.23 27.54 -40.39
C GLY A 16 0.19 27.52 -38.92
N ILE A 17 0.46 26.34 -38.32
CA ILE A 17 0.95 26.28 -36.95
C ILE A 17 2.10 25.24 -36.83
N ILE A 18 3.19 25.51 -37.55
CA ILE A 18 4.50 24.95 -37.26
C ILE A 18 5.52 26.06 -37.58
N VAL A 19 5.70 27.05 -36.72
CA VAL A 19 6.94 27.80 -36.62
C VAL A 19 7.01 28.45 -35.22
N ALA A 20 8.14 28.21 -34.56
CA ALA A 20 8.76 28.96 -33.50
C ALA A 20 8.33 28.75 -32.05
N VAL A 21 8.94 27.75 -31.44
CA VAL A 21 9.33 27.88 -30.04
C VAL A 21 10.84 28.11 -30.01
N LYS A 22 11.24 29.36 -29.80
CA LYS A 22 12.62 29.73 -29.40
C LYS A 22 12.73 29.59 -27.88
N PRO A 23 13.86 29.12 -27.34
CA PRO A 23 14.08 29.02 -25.90
C PRO A 23 14.35 30.40 -25.31
N TRP A 24 13.60 30.75 -24.28
CA TRP A 24 13.85 31.98 -23.50
C TRP A 24 14.80 31.66 -22.36
N LYS A 25 15.91 32.43 -22.32
CA LYS A 25 16.88 32.42 -21.24
C LYS A 25 16.51 33.44 -20.17
N ASN A 26 16.67 32.99 -18.92
CA ASN A 26 17.02 33.72 -17.70
C ASN A 26 16.41 35.10 -17.39
N GLY A 27 15.67 35.15 -16.29
CA GLY A 27 15.46 36.31 -15.45
C GLY A 27 15.11 35.90 -14.04
N ARG A 28 16.04 36.09 -13.10
CA ARG A 28 15.81 35.98 -11.66
C ARG A 28 14.89 37.10 -11.19
N THR A 29 13.84 36.78 -10.44
CA THR A 29 13.34 37.63 -9.35
C THR A 29 12.76 36.75 -8.25
N SER A 30 13.18 37.06 -7.04
CA SER A 30 12.82 36.50 -5.75
C SER A 30 11.43 36.97 -5.29
N LEU A 31 10.92 36.21 -4.27
CA LEU A 31 9.76 36.41 -3.38
C LEU A 31 8.53 35.60 -3.82
N GLU A 32 7.82 34.81 -3.02
CA GLU A 32 7.59 34.78 -1.58
C GLU A 32 7.06 33.43 -1.15
N GLU A 33 7.18 33.13 0.11
CA GLU A 33 6.71 32.12 1.01
C GLU A 33 5.35 31.45 0.77
N GLY A 34 5.31 30.15 1.11
CA GLY A 34 4.19 29.60 1.81
C GLY A 34 3.27 28.66 1.03
N ALA A 35 3.73 27.46 0.69
CA ALA A 35 2.87 26.30 0.65
C ALA A 35 3.72 25.05 0.96
N ASP A 36 3.51 24.53 2.14
CA ASP A 36 4.06 23.26 2.63
C ASP A 36 3.44 22.10 1.82
N THR A 37 4.04 21.82 0.67
CA THR A 37 3.79 20.62 -0.10
C THR A 37 4.86 19.59 0.25
N THR A 38 4.72 18.94 1.41
CA THR A 38 5.30 17.62 1.62
C THR A 38 4.60 16.64 0.67
N ALA A 39 5.05 16.66 -0.58
CA ALA A 39 4.82 15.54 -1.49
C ALA A 39 5.50 14.33 -0.86
N VAL A 40 4.70 13.43 -0.28
CA VAL A 40 5.14 12.11 0.12
C VAL A 40 5.71 11.47 -1.14
N GLN A 41 7.03 11.35 -1.20
CA GLN A 41 7.69 10.57 -2.24
C GLN A 41 7.20 9.14 -2.11
N SER A 42 6.30 8.74 -3.02
CA SER A 42 5.89 7.36 -3.18
C SER A 42 7.15 6.53 -3.43
N GLY A 43 7.40 5.58 -2.52
CA GLY A 43 8.59 4.73 -2.56
C GLY A 43 8.74 4.07 -3.94
N TYR A 44 9.92 4.22 -4.52
CA TYR A 44 10.29 3.55 -5.76
C TYR A 44 10.37 2.04 -5.50
N TYR A 45 9.38 1.32 -5.97
CA TYR A 45 9.52 -0.10 -6.22
C TYR A 45 10.18 -0.24 -7.60
N LEU A 46 11.45 -0.63 -7.64
CA LEU A 46 12.07 -1.01 -8.91
C LEU A 46 11.49 -2.36 -9.34
N PRO A 47 11.15 -2.54 -10.62
CA PRO A 47 10.65 -3.81 -11.08
C PRO A 47 11.68 -4.91 -10.79
N ALA A 48 11.22 -6.01 -10.21
CA ALA A 48 12.03 -7.22 -10.08
C ALA A 48 12.54 -7.63 -11.47
N GLU A 49 13.81 -7.97 -11.56
CA GLU A 49 14.37 -8.53 -12.79
C GLU A 49 13.54 -9.73 -13.25
N GLU A 50 13.30 -9.84 -14.55
CA GLU A 50 12.54 -10.91 -15.23
C GLU A 50 13.09 -12.34 -15.04
N ASN A 51 14.04 -12.56 -14.14
CA ASN A 51 14.67 -13.85 -13.87
C ASN A 51 14.07 -14.65 -12.69
N ALA A 52 13.03 -14.14 -12.03
CA ALA A 52 12.23 -14.99 -11.13
C ALA A 52 11.41 -15.95 -12.00
N SER A 53 11.71 -17.23 -11.93
CA SER A 53 11.03 -18.35 -12.57
C SER A 53 9.57 -18.01 -12.94
N ASN A 54 9.22 -18.11 -14.23
CA ASN A 54 7.86 -18.12 -14.76
C ASN A 54 7.07 -19.31 -14.17
N GLN A 55 6.85 -19.29 -12.85
CA GLN A 55 5.81 -20.10 -12.25
C GLN A 55 4.51 -19.48 -12.73
N ASN A 56 3.74 -20.25 -13.46
CA ASN A 56 2.43 -19.89 -13.97
C ASN A 56 1.49 -19.73 -12.77
N VAL A 57 1.56 -18.55 -12.09
CA VAL A 57 0.76 -18.26 -10.90
C VAL A 57 -0.68 -18.13 -11.34
N GLN A 58 -1.45 -19.17 -11.07
CA GLN A 58 -2.86 -19.19 -11.38
C GLN A 58 -3.62 -18.41 -10.30
N VAL A 59 -4.31 -17.34 -10.70
CA VAL A 59 -5.12 -16.50 -9.82
C VAL A 59 -6.53 -16.36 -10.37
N LYS A 60 -7.52 -16.63 -9.53
CA LYS A 60 -8.89 -16.22 -9.74
C LYS A 60 -9.14 -14.92 -8.96
N THR A 61 -9.59 -13.85 -9.61
CA THR A 61 -9.90 -12.59 -8.95
C THR A 61 -11.41 -12.41 -8.80
N CYS A 62 -11.86 -12.15 -7.57
CA CYS A 62 -13.23 -11.78 -7.25
C CYS A 62 -13.25 -10.34 -6.74
N ILE A 63 -13.91 -9.44 -7.44
CA ILE A 63 -13.99 -8.02 -7.09
C ILE A 63 -15.36 -7.75 -6.49
N TYR A 64 -15.37 -7.23 -5.27
CA TYR A 64 -16.56 -6.89 -4.50
C TYR A 64 -16.64 -5.38 -4.35
N MET A 65 -17.77 -4.81 -4.70
CA MET A 65 -18.05 -3.40 -4.48
C MET A 65 -19.17 -3.29 -3.45
N ASP A 66 -18.90 -2.62 -2.33
CA ASP A 66 -19.93 -2.19 -1.40
C ASP A 66 -20.90 -1.27 -2.16
N ASN A 67 -22.19 -1.58 -2.13
CA ASN A 67 -23.23 -0.82 -2.78
C ASN A 67 -24.24 -0.21 -1.82
N SER A 68 -23.81 0.03 -0.56
CA SER A 68 -24.55 0.80 0.43
C SER A 68 -24.78 2.25 0.00
N GLY A 69 -25.70 2.93 0.65
CA GLY A 69 -26.05 4.32 0.31
C GLY A 69 -24.89 5.31 0.46
N SER A 70 -23.90 5.04 1.31
CA SER A 70 -22.69 5.86 1.46
C SER A 70 -21.80 5.86 0.22
N MET A 71 -21.87 4.79 -0.60
CA MET A 71 -21.10 4.66 -1.84
C MET A 71 -21.71 5.44 -3.01
N ASP A 72 -22.96 5.91 -2.92
CA ASP A 72 -23.65 6.66 -3.99
C ASP A 72 -22.80 7.85 -4.50
N GLY A 73 -22.19 8.58 -3.57
CA GLY A 73 -21.43 9.78 -3.89
C GLY A 73 -20.13 9.54 -4.70
N TYR A 74 -19.59 8.35 -4.66
CA TYR A 74 -18.35 7.99 -5.41
C TYR A 74 -18.65 7.64 -6.88
N VAL A 75 -19.89 7.25 -7.21
CA VAL A 75 -20.28 6.79 -8.54
C VAL A 75 -21.10 7.82 -9.34
N ASN A 76 -21.49 8.93 -8.72
CA ASN A 76 -22.27 9.98 -9.39
C ASN A 76 -21.46 10.84 -10.36
N LEU A 77 -20.13 10.78 -10.29
CA LEU A 77 -19.21 11.53 -11.14
C LEU A 77 -18.29 10.58 -11.90
N ASN A 78 -17.55 11.10 -12.89
CA ASN A 78 -16.33 10.48 -13.34
C ASN A 78 -15.27 10.75 -12.29
N SER A 79 -15.05 9.79 -11.40
CA SER A 79 -14.28 9.94 -10.17
C SER A 79 -13.07 9.01 -10.18
N GLU A 80 -12.07 9.33 -9.36
CA GLU A 80 -10.90 8.48 -9.14
C GLU A 80 -11.31 7.08 -8.66
N PHE A 81 -12.43 6.97 -7.94
CA PHE A 81 -13.00 5.69 -7.53
C PHE A 81 -13.39 4.83 -8.75
N LYS A 82 -14.16 5.40 -9.71
CA LYS A 82 -14.57 4.67 -10.92
C LYS A 82 -13.37 4.32 -11.79
N ASP A 83 -12.40 5.22 -11.90
CA ASP A 83 -11.17 4.99 -12.66
C ASP A 83 -10.33 3.88 -12.03
N ALA A 84 -10.20 3.87 -10.69
CA ALA A 84 -9.50 2.82 -9.95
C ALA A 84 -10.18 1.46 -10.12
N LEU A 85 -11.51 1.42 -9.98
CA LEU A 85 -12.31 0.21 -10.16
C LEU A 85 -12.14 -0.34 -11.58
N GLY A 86 -12.31 0.50 -12.61
CA GLY A 86 -12.13 0.13 -14.01
C GLY A 86 -10.74 -0.40 -14.30
N LYS A 87 -9.72 0.28 -13.80
CA LYS A 87 -8.31 -0.12 -13.98
C LYS A 87 -7.98 -1.46 -13.33
N ILE A 88 -8.49 -1.70 -12.13
CA ILE A 88 -8.31 -2.98 -11.43
C ILE A 88 -9.02 -4.09 -12.20
N ILE A 89 -10.26 -3.88 -12.67
CA ILE A 89 -10.99 -4.89 -13.43
C ILE A 89 -10.26 -5.24 -14.74
N VAL A 90 -9.87 -4.24 -15.54
CA VAL A 90 -9.16 -4.46 -16.81
C VAL A 90 -7.86 -5.22 -16.59
N LYS A 91 -7.06 -4.81 -15.63
CA LYS A 91 -5.79 -5.50 -15.32
C LYS A 91 -6.04 -6.90 -14.77
N SER A 92 -7.01 -7.10 -13.89
CA SER A 92 -7.36 -8.43 -13.40
C SER A 92 -7.79 -9.36 -14.53
N ASN A 93 -8.58 -8.90 -15.48
CA ASN A 93 -8.95 -9.69 -16.66
C ASN A 93 -7.73 -10.13 -17.51
N ASN A 94 -6.67 -9.32 -17.53
CA ASN A 94 -5.47 -9.65 -18.30
C ASN A 94 -4.52 -10.61 -17.56
N TYR A 95 -4.56 -10.64 -16.23
CA TYR A 95 -3.57 -11.34 -15.41
C TYR A 95 -4.16 -12.45 -14.53
N SER A 96 -5.48 -12.60 -14.48
CA SER A 96 -6.17 -13.67 -13.77
C SER A 96 -6.79 -14.68 -14.74
N ILE A 97 -7.00 -15.91 -14.29
CA ILE A 97 -7.70 -16.94 -15.06
C ILE A 97 -9.16 -16.52 -15.26
N THR A 98 -9.77 -16.01 -14.21
CA THR A 98 -11.12 -15.44 -14.22
C THR A 98 -11.15 -14.19 -13.36
N THR A 99 -12.04 -13.25 -13.74
CA THR A 99 -12.36 -12.08 -12.94
C THR A 99 -13.87 -11.98 -12.83
N ASP A 100 -14.38 -12.14 -11.62
CA ASP A 100 -15.81 -12.07 -11.32
C ASP A 100 -16.11 -10.79 -10.53
N LEU A 101 -17.24 -10.14 -10.85
CA LEU A 101 -17.68 -8.88 -10.26
C LEU A 101 -18.93 -9.08 -9.41
N PHE A 102 -18.93 -8.53 -8.20
CA PHE A 102 -20.04 -8.63 -7.27
C PHE A 102 -20.34 -7.28 -6.62
N PHE A 103 -21.63 -7.02 -6.36
CA PHE A 103 -22.04 -6.10 -5.30
C PHE A 103 -22.11 -6.85 -3.96
N VAL A 104 -21.83 -6.14 -2.89
CA VAL A 104 -21.91 -6.69 -1.53
C VAL A 104 -22.52 -5.69 -0.56
N ASN A 105 -23.50 -6.18 0.22
CA ASN A 105 -24.11 -5.47 1.35
C ASN A 105 -24.61 -6.51 2.38
N ASP A 106 -25.88 -6.83 2.41
CA ASP A 106 -26.45 -7.91 3.25
C ASP A 106 -26.20 -9.33 2.69
N ALA A 107 -25.88 -9.42 1.39
CA ALA A 107 -25.47 -10.61 0.65
C ALA A 107 -24.49 -10.27 -0.48
N ILE A 108 -24.00 -11.30 -1.18
CA ILE A 108 -23.17 -11.13 -2.38
C ILE A 108 -24.08 -11.29 -3.60
N TYR A 109 -24.05 -10.31 -4.50
CA TYR A 109 -24.86 -10.25 -5.70
C TYR A 109 -23.97 -10.20 -6.96
N ASP A 110 -24.12 -11.19 -7.83
CA ASP A 110 -23.39 -11.24 -9.09
C ASP A 110 -23.83 -10.11 -10.02
N VAL A 111 -22.89 -9.28 -10.46
CA VAL A 111 -23.14 -8.16 -11.38
C VAL A 111 -23.76 -8.64 -12.69
N GLN A 112 -23.40 -9.84 -13.19
CA GLN A 112 -23.97 -10.41 -14.40
C GLN A 112 -25.47 -10.74 -14.29
N GLN A 113 -26.02 -10.74 -13.07
CA GLN A 113 -27.46 -10.92 -12.81
C GLN A 113 -28.19 -9.59 -12.56
N THR A 114 -27.52 -8.45 -12.78
CA THR A 114 -28.06 -7.10 -12.58
C THR A 114 -28.29 -6.38 -13.91
N ALA A 115 -28.78 -5.14 -13.84
CA ALA A 115 -28.88 -4.25 -15.00
C ALA A 115 -27.52 -3.84 -15.59
N LEU A 116 -26.42 -4.04 -14.83
CA LEU A 116 -25.05 -3.72 -15.23
C LEU A 116 -24.29 -4.90 -15.84
N LYS A 117 -25.00 -5.94 -16.25
CA LYS A 117 -24.40 -7.09 -16.98
C LYS A 117 -23.71 -6.65 -18.27
N GLY A 118 -22.61 -7.30 -18.62
CA GLY A 118 -21.88 -7.03 -19.85
C GLY A 118 -20.37 -6.96 -19.63
N ASP A 119 -19.69 -6.31 -20.55
CA ASP A 119 -18.24 -6.11 -20.44
C ASP A 119 -17.87 -5.03 -19.39
N VAL A 120 -16.58 -4.95 -19.08
CA VAL A 120 -16.04 -4.03 -18.07
C VAL A 120 -16.28 -2.56 -18.41
N ASN A 121 -16.11 -2.19 -19.69
CA ASN A 121 -16.29 -0.80 -20.11
C ASN A 121 -17.75 -0.38 -19.93
N ASN A 122 -18.67 -1.27 -20.28
CA ASN A 122 -20.09 -1.07 -20.08
C ASN A 122 -20.43 -0.94 -18.60
N PHE A 123 -19.90 -1.84 -17.76
CA PHE A 123 -20.09 -1.77 -16.30
C PHE A 123 -19.66 -0.42 -15.72
N VAL A 124 -18.39 -0.02 -15.93
CA VAL A 124 -17.85 1.21 -15.35
C VAL A 124 -18.53 2.47 -15.86
N SER A 125 -18.81 2.53 -17.17
CA SER A 125 -19.47 3.69 -17.79
C SER A 125 -20.91 3.89 -17.33
N GLN A 126 -21.64 2.80 -17.11
CA GLN A 126 -23.04 2.83 -16.68
C GLN A 126 -23.21 2.88 -15.16
N LEU A 127 -22.15 2.58 -14.38
CA LEU A 127 -22.22 2.56 -12.92
C LEU A 127 -22.63 3.93 -12.37
N ASN A 128 -23.74 3.96 -11.65
CA ASN A 128 -24.27 5.14 -10.97
C ASN A 128 -25.12 4.72 -9.76
N ALA A 129 -25.49 5.70 -8.91
CA ALA A 129 -26.24 5.45 -7.69
C ALA A 129 -27.58 4.73 -7.87
N SER A 130 -28.22 4.83 -9.05
CA SER A 130 -29.54 4.21 -9.30
C SER A 130 -29.42 2.74 -9.66
N ASN A 131 -28.44 2.38 -10.52
CA ASN A 131 -28.33 1.03 -11.07
C ASN A 131 -27.45 0.07 -10.25
N MET A 132 -26.69 0.58 -9.27
CA MET A 132 -25.96 -0.27 -8.34
C MET A 132 -26.81 -0.76 -7.15
N LYS A 133 -28.06 -0.28 -7.00
CA LYS A 133 -28.94 -0.64 -5.87
C LYS A 133 -29.52 -2.04 -6.04
N VAL A 134 -28.81 -3.03 -5.48
CA VAL A 134 -29.23 -4.42 -5.41
C VAL A 134 -29.17 -4.86 -3.94
N GLY A 135 -30.18 -5.57 -3.48
CA GLY A 135 -30.27 -6.00 -2.06
C GLY A 135 -30.64 -4.90 -1.08
N ALA A 136 -30.25 -5.04 0.17
CA ALA A 136 -30.55 -4.10 1.24
C ALA A 136 -29.49 -3.01 1.33
N THR A 137 -29.61 -1.95 0.57
CA THR A 137 -28.63 -0.87 0.44
C THR A 137 -28.71 0.22 1.49
N GLY A 138 -29.62 0.13 2.47
CA GLY A 138 -29.85 1.14 3.48
C GLY A 138 -28.73 1.31 4.50
N SER A 139 -28.04 0.23 4.84
CA SER A 139 -26.82 0.23 5.67
C SER A 139 -26.05 -1.05 5.42
N SER A 140 -24.73 -0.98 5.49
CA SER A 140 -23.87 -2.16 5.39
C SER A 140 -23.29 -2.55 6.74
N ASN A 141 -23.35 -3.83 7.06
CA ASN A 141 -22.63 -4.36 8.21
C ASN A 141 -21.22 -4.82 7.72
N ILE A 142 -20.23 -3.98 7.95
CA ILE A 142 -18.85 -4.18 7.49
C ILE A 142 -18.29 -5.54 7.96
N ASN A 143 -18.57 -5.94 9.20
CA ASN A 143 -18.11 -7.22 9.73
C ASN A 143 -18.74 -8.42 9.02
N LYS A 144 -20.02 -8.32 8.67
CA LYS A 144 -20.72 -9.33 7.87
C LYS A 144 -20.15 -9.39 6.45
N ILE A 145 -19.85 -8.23 5.84
CA ILE A 145 -19.21 -8.14 4.53
C ILE A 145 -17.85 -8.84 4.55
N PHE A 146 -16.98 -8.51 5.51
CA PHE A 146 -15.69 -9.20 5.64
C PHE A 146 -15.85 -10.71 5.78
N LYS A 147 -16.74 -11.15 6.64
CA LYS A 147 -16.98 -12.60 6.81
C LYS A 147 -17.37 -13.24 5.48
N MET A 148 -18.35 -12.69 4.77
CA MET A 148 -18.82 -13.25 3.48
C MET A 148 -17.71 -13.27 2.43
N VAL A 149 -16.93 -12.19 2.29
CA VAL A 149 -15.86 -12.08 1.33
C VAL A 149 -14.71 -13.03 1.68
N LEU A 150 -14.29 -13.07 2.95
CA LEU A 150 -13.23 -13.97 3.43
C LEU A 150 -13.60 -15.44 3.31
N ASP A 151 -14.89 -15.81 3.48
CA ASP A 151 -15.36 -17.18 3.27
C ASP A 151 -15.28 -17.60 1.79
N LYS A 152 -15.28 -16.64 0.85
CA LYS A 152 -15.05 -16.87 -0.59
C LYS A 152 -13.57 -16.80 -0.99
N THR A 153 -12.70 -16.25 -0.11
CA THR A 153 -11.27 -16.13 -0.37
C THR A 153 -10.55 -17.44 -0.03
N VAL A 154 -10.68 -18.42 -0.90
CA VAL A 154 -10.14 -19.77 -0.71
C VAL A 154 -9.32 -20.21 -1.92
N ASN A 155 -8.40 -21.15 -1.74
CA ASN A 155 -7.56 -21.74 -2.78
C ASN A 155 -6.83 -20.67 -3.63
N ASP A 156 -7.19 -20.60 -4.91
CA ASP A 156 -6.58 -19.70 -5.90
C ASP A 156 -7.26 -18.33 -6.00
N THR A 157 -8.24 -18.08 -5.12
CA THR A 157 -9.02 -16.85 -5.15
C THR A 157 -8.30 -15.71 -4.43
N VAL A 158 -8.20 -14.56 -5.09
CA VAL A 158 -7.91 -13.26 -4.49
C VAL A 158 -9.18 -12.43 -4.52
N SER A 159 -9.58 -11.94 -3.36
CA SER A 159 -10.74 -11.05 -3.21
C SER A 159 -10.29 -9.60 -3.09
N ILE A 160 -10.92 -8.71 -3.86
CA ILE A 160 -10.67 -7.28 -3.85
C ILE A 160 -11.96 -6.58 -3.43
N LEU A 161 -11.99 -5.97 -2.25
CA LEU A 161 -13.16 -5.32 -1.68
C LEU A 161 -13.00 -3.79 -1.68
N PHE A 162 -13.93 -3.10 -2.30
CA PHE A 162 -14.05 -1.64 -2.33
C PHE A 162 -15.16 -1.17 -1.40
N SER A 163 -14.85 -0.27 -0.45
CA SER A 163 -15.82 0.38 0.43
C SER A 163 -15.25 1.67 1.00
N ASP A 164 -16.10 2.55 1.53
CA ASP A 164 -15.68 3.67 2.37
C ASP A 164 -15.44 3.28 3.84
N PHE A 165 -15.89 2.08 4.22
CA PHE A 165 -15.75 1.48 5.54
C PHE A 165 -16.24 2.37 6.70
N VAL A 166 -17.26 3.19 6.47
CA VAL A 166 -17.92 3.96 7.53
C VAL A 166 -18.83 3.03 8.33
N TYR A 167 -18.58 2.94 9.63
CA TYR A 167 -19.41 2.14 10.52
C TYR A 167 -20.72 2.84 10.87
N SER A 168 -21.84 2.11 10.86
CA SER A 168 -23.11 2.51 11.46
C SER A 168 -23.12 2.09 12.93
N ILE A 169 -22.84 3.04 13.84
CA ILE A 169 -22.78 2.80 15.29
C ILE A 169 -23.66 3.83 16.00
N LYS A 170 -24.87 3.40 16.38
CA LYS A 170 -25.89 4.27 16.97
C LYS A 170 -25.81 4.31 18.49
N GLY A 171 -26.25 5.45 19.06
CA GLY A 171 -26.38 5.61 20.49
C GLY A 171 -25.15 6.17 21.20
N THR A 172 -25.09 6.00 22.52
CA THR A 172 -24.10 6.67 23.40
C THR A 172 -22.88 5.80 23.74
N ASP A 173 -23.02 4.48 23.67
CA ASP A 173 -21.92 3.54 23.97
C ASP A 173 -21.08 3.21 22.71
N VAL A 174 -20.54 4.26 22.11
CA VAL A 174 -19.76 4.16 20.86
C VAL A 174 -18.50 3.34 21.03
N SER A 175 -17.76 3.58 22.12
CA SER A 175 -16.47 2.94 22.39
C SER A 175 -16.60 1.40 22.49
N SER A 176 -17.61 0.92 23.21
CA SER A 176 -17.87 -0.51 23.36
C SER A 176 -18.29 -1.15 22.02
N GLN A 177 -19.13 -0.47 21.24
CA GLN A 177 -19.57 -0.97 19.94
C GLN A 177 -18.43 -1.00 18.92
N VAL A 178 -17.55 0.01 18.89
CA VAL A 178 -16.32 0.03 18.06
C VAL A 178 -15.39 -1.11 18.47
N SER A 179 -15.23 -1.34 19.79
CA SER A 179 -14.42 -2.46 20.30
C SER A 179 -14.99 -3.82 19.87
N ASN A 180 -16.31 -3.99 19.94
CA ASN A 180 -16.98 -5.21 19.48
C ASN A 180 -16.82 -5.41 17.96
N ALA A 181 -16.93 -4.34 17.17
CA ALA A 181 -16.71 -4.38 15.73
C ALA A 181 -15.27 -4.76 15.39
N LYS A 182 -14.28 -4.19 16.11
CA LYS A 182 -12.87 -4.58 16.00
C LYS A 182 -12.67 -6.06 16.26
N ASN A 183 -13.24 -6.59 17.36
CA ASN A 183 -13.12 -8.01 17.72
C ASN A 183 -13.79 -8.93 16.68
N ALA A 184 -14.92 -8.53 16.11
CA ALA A 184 -15.57 -9.28 15.04
C ALA A 184 -14.73 -9.32 13.76
N THR A 185 -14.11 -8.19 13.38
CA THR A 185 -13.14 -8.13 12.27
C THR A 185 -11.95 -9.06 12.55
N MET A 186 -11.34 -8.97 13.74
CA MET A 186 -10.25 -9.84 14.16
C MET A 186 -10.63 -11.31 14.00
N GLY A 187 -11.80 -11.72 14.50
CA GLY A 187 -12.28 -13.10 14.39
C GLY A 187 -12.40 -13.59 12.95
N ALA A 188 -12.99 -12.79 12.06
CA ALA A 188 -13.14 -13.12 10.65
C ALA A 188 -11.78 -13.34 9.95
N PHE A 189 -10.79 -12.47 10.21
CA PHE A 189 -9.44 -12.62 9.65
C PHE A 189 -8.68 -13.79 10.28
N MET A 190 -8.81 -14.04 11.59
CA MET A 190 -8.23 -15.23 12.23
C MET A 190 -8.71 -16.53 11.58
N ASP A 191 -10.00 -16.61 11.27
CA ASP A 191 -10.56 -17.78 10.60
C ASP A 191 -10.01 -17.93 9.18
N ALA A 192 -9.83 -16.84 8.44
CA ALA A 192 -9.21 -16.86 7.12
C ALA A 192 -7.74 -17.32 7.18
N ILE A 193 -6.94 -16.78 8.12
CA ILE A 193 -5.53 -17.15 8.32
C ILE A 193 -5.39 -18.63 8.73
N LYS A 194 -6.28 -19.14 9.60
CA LYS A 194 -6.30 -20.56 9.96
C LYS A 194 -6.56 -21.47 8.76
N ARG A 195 -7.46 -21.07 7.86
CA ARG A 195 -7.73 -21.83 6.62
C ARG A 195 -6.56 -21.76 5.62
N ASN A 196 -5.81 -20.67 5.63
CA ASN A 196 -4.67 -20.45 4.75
C ASN A 196 -3.49 -19.84 5.53
N PRO A 197 -2.52 -20.65 5.98
CA PRO A 197 -1.35 -20.16 6.73
C PRO A 197 -0.47 -19.16 5.94
N ASN A 198 -0.60 -19.09 4.61
CA ASN A 198 0.08 -18.11 3.76
C ASN A 198 -0.80 -16.89 3.45
N PHE A 199 -1.85 -16.65 4.24
CA PHE A 199 -2.76 -15.55 4.02
C PHE A 199 -2.06 -14.19 4.16
N ALA A 200 -2.44 -13.26 3.31
CA ALA A 200 -1.98 -11.87 3.36
C ALA A 200 -3.13 -10.92 2.99
N THR A 201 -2.97 -9.66 3.33
CA THR A 201 -3.92 -8.60 3.02
C THR A 201 -3.17 -7.32 2.68
N ILE A 202 -3.50 -6.72 1.54
CA ILE A 202 -3.08 -5.36 1.20
C ILE A 202 -4.25 -4.43 1.49
N ILE A 203 -4.00 -3.36 2.23
CA ILE A 203 -4.97 -2.28 2.50
C ILE A 203 -4.48 -1.04 1.78
N LEU A 204 -5.28 -0.54 0.85
CA LEU A 204 -5.03 0.72 0.14
C LEU A 204 -5.98 1.77 0.69
N GLN A 205 -5.44 2.91 1.13
CA GLN A 205 -6.22 4.13 1.35
C GLN A 205 -6.16 4.95 0.06
N CYS A 206 -7.32 5.25 -0.48
CA CYS A 206 -7.47 6.04 -1.68
C CYS A 206 -8.32 7.29 -1.41
N SER A 207 -8.26 8.26 -2.31
CA SER A 207 -9.06 9.47 -2.28
C SER A 207 -9.80 9.62 -3.59
N SER A 208 -11.02 10.13 -3.53
CA SER A 208 -11.85 10.36 -4.71
C SER A 208 -12.74 11.58 -4.54
N GLN A 209 -13.07 12.23 -5.66
CA GLN A 209 -14.19 13.15 -5.71
C GLN A 209 -15.47 12.43 -5.30
N PHE A 210 -16.29 13.13 -4.53
CA PHE A 210 -17.52 12.63 -3.97
C PHE A 210 -18.62 13.69 -4.13
N GLN A 211 -19.77 13.27 -4.63
CA GLN A 211 -20.96 14.13 -4.71
C GLN A 211 -22.20 13.32 -4.32
N GLY A 212 -22.65 13.48 -3.08
CA GLY A 212 -23.76 12.69 -2.56
C GLY A 212 -24.10 13.01 -1.13
N LYS A 213 -24.58 12.01 -0.42
CA LYS A 213 -24.87 12.08 1.01
C LYS A 213 -23.79 11.28 1.76
N TYR A 214 -23.04 11.97 2.61
CA TYR A 214 -22.26 11.31 3.65
C TYR A 214 -23.23 10.85 4.74
N TYR A 215 -23.05 9.64 5.26
CA TYR A 215 -23.81 9.14 6.39
C TYR A 215 -22.89 9.08 7.60
N ASP A 216 -23.22 9.84 8.66
CA ASP A 216 -22.49 9.78 9.91
C ASP A 216 -22.71 8.44 10.63
N ARG A 217 -22.03 8.21 11.73
CA ARG A 217 -22.14 6.97 12.51
C ARG A 217 -23.56 6.61 12.98
N ASN A 218 -24.46 7.60 13.04
CA ASN A 218 -25.88 7.39 13.39
C ASN A 218 -26.77 7.19 12.15
N ASP A 219 -26.20 7.06 10.95
CA ASP A 219 -26.88 7.01 9.65
C ASP A 219 -27.63 8.31 9.29
N ASN A 220 -27.22 9.46 9.84
CA ASN A 220 -27.78 10.73 9.43
C ASN A 220 -27.18 11.19 8.12
N PRO A 221 -28.01 11.47 7.08
CA PRO A 221 -27.49 11.90 5.79
C PRO A 221 -27.08 13.37 5.81
N ILE A 222 -25.84 13.66 5.44
CA ILE A 222 -25.28 15.01 5.32
C ILE A 222 -24.95 15.25 3.85
N PRO A 223 -25.62 16.16 3.13
CA PRO A 223 -25.25 16.49 1.75
C PRO A 223 -23.80 17.00 1.68
N PHE A 224 -23.01 16.43 0.79
CA PHE A 224 -21.60 16.77 0.68
C PHE A 224 -21.11 16.70 -0.77
N VAL A 225 -20.28 17.67 -1.14
CA VAL A 225 -19.52 17.72 -2.40
C VAL A 225 -18.08 18.04 -2.03
N GLY A 226 -17.15 17.20 -2.44
CA GLY A 226 -15.73 17.38 -2.13
C GLY A 226 -14.94 16.07 -2.27
N THR A 227 -13.85 15.98 -1.59
CA THR A 227 -12.98 14.80 -1.61
C THR A 227 -13.23 13.92 -0.38
N ARG A 228 -13.39 12.61 -0.60
CA ARG A 228 -13.57 11.62 0.47
C ARG A 228 -12.60 10.44 0.30
N PRO A 229 -12.13 9.85 1.41
CA PRO A 229 -11.36 8.61 1.36
C PRO A 229 -12.28 7.42 1.07
N TYR A 230 -11.73 6.42 0.39
CA TYR A 230 -12.24 5.07 0.31
C TYR A 230 -11.08 4.10 0.45
N TYR A 231 -11.38 2.84 0.68
CA TYR A 231 -10.35 1.84 0.88
C TYR A 231 -10.57 0.63 -0.01
N ILE A 232 -9.46 -0.02 -0.38
CA ILE A 232 -9.46 -1.27 -1.13
C ILE A 232 -8.72 -2.31 -0.30
N PHE A 233 -9.41 -3.39 0.06
CA PHE A 233 -8.80 -4.55 0.71
C PHE A 233 -8.57 -5.63 -0.34
N ILE A 234 -7.32 -6.04 -0.54
CA ILE A 234 -6.93 -7.12 -1.43
C ILE A 234 -6.46 -8.29 -0.56
N MET A 235 -7.18 -9.40 -0.61
CA MET A 235 -7.07 -10.50 0.35
C MET A 235 -6.86 -11.83 -0.38
N GLY A 236 -5.90 -12.65 0.09
CA GLY A 236 -5.60 -13.94 -0.51
C GLY A 236 -4.30 -14.54 -0.01
N SER A 237 -3.73 -15.51 -0.73
CA SER A 237 -2.41 -16.03 -0.38
C SER A 237 -1.30 -15.03 -0.75
N TYR A 238 -0.25 -14.98 0.06
CA TYR A 238 0.88 -14.07 -0.08
C TYR A 238 1.47 -14.04 -1.49
N ASP A 239 1.73 -15.21 -2.06
CA ASP A 239 2.41 -15.28 -3.37
C ASP A 239 1.51 -14.75 -4.51
N LYS A 240 0.19 -14.96 -4.40
CA LYS A 240 -0.80 -14.42 -5.34
C LYS A 240 -0.98 -12.92 -5.19
N LEU A 241 -0.95 -12.41 -3.95
CA LEU A 241 -0.98 -10.97 -3.71
C LEU A 241 0.28 -10.31 -4.25
N LYS A 242 1.46 -10.89 -4.03
CA LYS A 242 2.72 -10.40 -4.61
C LYS A 242 2.62 -10.32 -6.14
N TYR A 243 2.18 -11.39 -6.79
CA TYR A 243 1.97 -11.41 -8.23
C TYR A 243 1.00 -10.32 -8.71
N LEU A 244 -0.17 -10.19 -8.08
CA LEU A 244 -1.14 -9.15 -8.46
C LEU A 244 -0.66 -7.74 -8.15
N ASP A 245 0.06 -7.50 -7.08
CA ASP A 245 0.65 -6.20 -6.76
C ASP A 245 1.54 -5.70 -7.89
N GLU A 246 2.41 -6.56 -8.41
CA GLU A 246 3.26 -6.28 -9.57
C GLU A 246 2.42 -6.00 -10.82
N LYS A 247 1.48 -6.88 -11.15
CA LYS A 247 0.65 -6.78 -12.36
C LYS A 247 -0.33 -5.60 -12.33
N LEU A 248 -0.92 -5.32 -11.20
CA LEU A 248 -1.78 -4.15 -10.99
C LEU A 248 -0.98 -2.85 -10.88
N ALA A 249 0.34 -2.94 -10.66
CA ALA A 249 1.26 -1.81 -10.45
C ALA A 249 0.78 -0.89 -9.31
N LEU A 250 0.44 -1.47 -8.15
CA LEU A 250 -0.17 -0.74 -7.02
C LEU A 250 0.75 0.35 -6.45
N ASN A 251 2.04 0.33 -6.74
CA ASN A 251 3.03 1.30 -6.25
C ASN A 251 3.49 2.30 -7.33
N ASN A 252 2.98 2.22 -8.55
CA ASN A 252 3.45 3.08 -9.66
C ASN A 252 2.61 4.35 -9.74
N SER A 253 3.22 5.53 -9.53
CA SER A 253 2.54 6.82 -9.58
C SER A 253 1.92 7.15 -10.94
N ASN A 254 2.48 6.61 -12.05
CA ASN A 254 2.02 6.91 -13.41
C ASN A 254 1.00 5.90 -13.92
N THR A 255 1.16 4.62 -13.58
CA THR A 255 0.32 3.51 -14.06
C THR A 255 -0.47 2.83 -12.95
N GLY A 256 -0.28 3.26 -11.71
CA GLY A 256 -0.90 2.74 -10.50
C GLY A 256 -2.38 3.06 -10.36
N ILE A 257 -2.89 2.88 -9.15
CA ILE A 257 -4.31 3.09 -8.84
C ILE A 257 -4.59 4.59 -8.68
N PRO A 258 -5.55 5.17 -9.43
CA PRO A 258 -5.96 6.55 -9.25
C PRO A 258 -6.38 6.83 -7.81
N GLY A 259 -5.98 7.98 -7.29
CA GLY A 259 -6.32 8.41 -5.93
C GLY A 259 -5.59 7.64 -4.80
N LEU A 260 -4.68 6.72 -5.08
CA LEU A 260 -3.92 6.00 -4.05
C LEU A 260 -3.07 6.97 -3.21
N ILE A 261 -3.26 6.90 -1.88
CA ILE A 261 -2.54 7.72 -0.90
C ILE A 261 -1.55 6.87 -0.10
N ASN A 262 -2.04 5.77 0.48
CA ASN A 262 -1.27 4.92 1.37
C ASN A 262 -1.51 3.44 1.07
N LYS A 263 -0.50 2.62 1.36
CA LYS A 263 -0.56 1.16 1.25
C LYS A 263 -0.04 0.52 2.53
N TYR A 264 -0.69 -0.55 2.97
CA TYR A 264 -0.26 -1.36 4.09
C TYR A 264 -0.41 -2.85 3.76
N LEU A 265 0.66 -3.61 3.91
CA LEU A 265 0.65 -5.06 3.75
C LEU A 265 0.71 -5.74 5.10
N LEU A 266 -0.18 -6.68 5.32
CA LEU A 266 -0.21 -7.62 6.43
C LEU A 266 -0.02 -9.04 5.92
N SER A 267 0.86 -9.80 6.54
CA SER A 267 1.14 -11.19 6.16
C SER A 267 1.44 -12.03 7.38
N SER A 268 1.06 -13.31 7.31
CA SER A 268 1.46 -14.33 8.27
C SER A 268 2.88 -14.85 8.05
N LYS A 269 3.53 -14.49 6.93
CA LYS A 269 4.93 -14.87 6.65
C LYS A 269 5.91 -14.05 7.49
N SER A 270 6.96 -14.71 7.93
CA SER A 270 8.15 -14.10 8.54
C SER A 270 9.38 -14.72 7.90
N TRP A 271 10.45 -13.95 7.76
CA TRP A 271 11.70 -14.38 7.12
C TRP A 271 12.86 -14.29 8.08
N THR A 272 13.73 -15.28 8.03
CA THR A 272 15.11 -15.14 8.51
C THR A 272 15.96 -14.86 7.29
N LEU A 273 16.64 -13.72 7.28
CA LEU A 273 17.54 -13.37 6.19
C LEU A 273 18.78 -14.27 6.29
N ASP A 274 19.24 -14.76 5.14
CA ASP A 274 20.45 -15.57 5.04
C ASP A 274 21.65 -14.73 4.56
N GLU A 275 22.82 -15.37 4.55
CA GLU A 275 24.10 -14.77 4.17
C GLU A 275 24.14 -14.23 2.73
N ASN A 276 23.24 -14.71 1.85
CA ASN A 276 23.18 -14.27 0.46
C ASN A 276 22.34 -13.00 0.30
N THR A 277 21.62 -12.60 1.34
CA THR A 277 20.72 -11.46 1.32
C THR A 277 21.30 -10.20 1.95
N ALA A 278 22.55 -10.26 2.49
CA ALA A 278 23.16 -9.10 3.12
C ALA A 278 24.69 -9.09 2.92
N GLN A 279 25.24 -7.87 2.89
CA GLN A 279 26.67 -7.63 2.86
C GLN A 279 27.03 -6.38 3.64
N ALA A 280 28.06 -6.46 4.48
CA ALA A 280 28.63 -5.30 5.15
C ALA A 280 29.33 -4.38 4.14
N LEU A 281 29.05 -3.08 4.21
CA LEU A 281 29.73 -2.07 3.38
C LEU A 281 31.06 -1.67 4.02
N THR A 282 32.09 -1.54 3.20
CA THR A 282 33.48 -1.32 3.64
C THR A 282 33.97 0.11 3.41
N THR A 283 33.42 0.82 2.42
CA THR A 283 33.86 2.15 2.00
C THR A 283 32.80 3.22 2.19
N SER A 284 31.53 2.86 2.05
CA SER A 284 30.39 3.80 2.11
C SER A 284 29.58 3.58 3.37
N TYR A 285 28.91 4.63 3.83
CA TYR A 285 28.01 4.58 5.00
C TYR A 285 28.70 4.18 6.31
N THR A 286 30.02 4.28 6.40
CA THR A 286 30.81 3.89 7.56
C THR A 286 31.82 4.97 7.91
N ASN A 287 32.15 5.10 9.20
CA ASN A 287 33.31 5.85 9.67
C ASN A 287 34.46 4.94 10.13
N SER A 288 34.39 3.66 9.77
CA SER A 288 35.48 2.72 10.02
C SER A 288 36.58 2.87 8.99
N LEU A 289 37.83 2.66 9.41
CA LEU A 289 39.01 2.64 8.51
C LEU A 289 39.15 1.30 7.78
N LEU A 290 38.58 0.25 8.37
CA LEU A 290 38.64 -1.09 7.82
C LEU A 290 37.49 -1.94 8.38
N ILE A 291 36.69 -2.50 7.47
CA ILE A 291 35.75 -3.57 7.76
C ILE A 291 36.15 -4.78 6.91
N LYS A 292 36.25 -5.93 7.54
CA LYS A 292 36.40 -7.21 6.84
C LYS A 292 35.16 -8.04 7.10
N PRO A 293 34.22 -8.11 6.16
CA PRO A 293 33.09 -9.03 6.27
C PRO A 293 33.63 -10.47 6.21
N GLU A 294 33.03 -11.32 7.05
CA GLU A 294 33.22 -12.76 6.90
C GLU A 294 32.52 -13.28 5.64
N ARG A 295 32.81 -14.53 5.28
CA ARG A 295 32.17 -15.19 4.12
C ARG A 295 30.65 -15.31 4.28
N ASN A 296 30.15 -15.22 5.49
CA ASN A 296 28.73 -15.34 5.86
C ASN A 296 28.05 -13.97 5.97
N GLY A 297 28.04 -13.15 4.99
CA GLY A 297 27.29 -11.91 4.76
C GLY A 297 27.01 -10.97 5.96
N PHE A 298 26.60 -11.50 7.10
CA PHE A 298 26.26 -10.71 8.29
C PHE A 298 27.40 -10.53 9.29
N ASP A 299 28.39 -11.41 9.31
CA ASP A 299 29.44 -11.36 10.32
C ASP A 299 30.59 -10.45 9.89
N ILE A 300 31.17 -9.73 10.86
CA ILE A 300 32.33 -8.87 10.66
C ILE A 300 33.50 -9.49 11.42
N ASP A 301 34.51 -9.95 10.68
CA ASP A 301 35.71 -10.56 11.28
C ASP A 301 36.65 -9.53 11.88
N PHE A 302 36.70 -8.33 11.32
CA PHE A 302 37.60 -7.27 11.79
C PHE A 302 36.99 -5.89 11.57
N PHE A 303 37.08 -5.03 12.60
CA PHE A 303 36.59 -3.66 12.60
C PHE A 303 37.63 -2.71 13.18
N LYS A 304 38.08 -1.72 12.40
CA LYS A 304 39.01 -0.68 12.83
C LYS A 304 38.39 0.69 12.63
N PHE A 305 38.43 1.52 13.68
CA PHE A 305 37.78 2.82 13.71
C PHE A 305 38.74 3.98 13.55
N ASP A 306 38.21 5.08 13.01
CA ASP A 306 38.82 6.39 13.14
C ASP A 306 38.69 6.86 14.60
N ASN A 307 39.81 7.27 15.18
CA ASN A 307 39.87 7.72 16.56
C ASN A 307 39.22 9.06 16.83
N SER A 308 38.84 9.80 15.80
CA SER A 308 38.23 11.14 15.89
C SER A 308 36.75 11.11 16.31
N ASN A 309 36.05 10.00 16.13
CA ASN A 309 34.61 9.89 16.35
C ASN A 309 34.24 9.18 17.67
N SER A 310 33.24 9.71 18.37
CA SER A 310 32.73 9.12 19.62
C SER A 310 31.81 7.92 19.41
N ASN A 311 31.17 7.83 18.24
CA ASN A 311 30.28 6.74 17.84
C ASN A 311 30.87 5.96 16.66
N TRP A 312 30.62 4.68 16.67
CA TRP A 312 30.90 3.80 15.55
C TRP A 312 29.72 3.80 14.60
N VAL A 313 29.99 3.99 13.32
CA VAL A 313 28.99 3.96 12.26
C VAL A 313 29.43 2.91 11.25
N PHE A 314 28.52 2.00 10.94
CA PHE A 314 28.72 0.93 9.94
C PHE A 314 27.40 0.62 9.26
N ALA A 315 27.43 -0.10 8.14
CA ALA A 315 26.23 -0.36 7.36
C ALA A 315 26.22 -1.74 6.70
N TYR A 316 25.02 -2.21 6.46
CA TYR A 316 24.73 -3.38 5.64
C TYR A 316 23.88 -2.99 4.45
N ALA A 317 24.21 -3.54 3.29
CA ALA A 317 23.33 -3.56 2.15
C ALA A 317 22.54 -4.87 2.15
N LEU A 318 21.24 -4.79 1.99
CA LEU A 318 20.31 -5.91 1.98
C LEU A 318 19.69 -6.07 0.59
N GLY A 319 19.77 -7.26 0.01
CA GLY A 319 19.11 -7.63 -1.23
C GLY A 319 17.72 -8.21 -0.96
N LEU A 320 16.71 -7.34 -0.84
CA LEU A 320 15.35 -7.71 -0.44
C LEU A 320 14.37 -7.84 -1.61
N SER A 321 14.84 -8.02 -2.84
CA SER A 321 13.99 -8.11 -4.05
C SER A 321 12.90 -9.19 -3.96
N ASN A 322 13.15 -10.27 -3.22
CA ASN A 322 12.19 -11.34 -3.01
C ASN A 322 11.17 -11.06 -1.90
N LEU A 323 11.42 -10.03 -1.08
CA LEU A 323 10.54 -9.68 0.01
C LEU A 323 9.42 -8.76 -0.48
N PHE A 324 8.18 -9.18 -0.28
CA PHE A 324 7.03 -8.37 -0.61
C PHE A 324 6.66 -7.51 0.60
N VAL A 325 7.28 -6.34 0.70
CA VAL A 325 7.02 -5.28 1.69
C VAL A 325 7.12 -3.93 1.00
N ASP A 326 6.29 -2.98 1.41
CA ASP A 326 6.33 -1.64 0.84
C ASP A 326 7.68 -0.95 1.10
N GLY A 327 8.23 -0.30 0.07
CA GLY A 327 9.53 0.36 0.16
C GLY A 327 9.56 1.50 1.18
N SER A 328 8.46 2.23 1.35
CA SER A 328 8.35 3.30 2.35
C SER A 328 8.37 2.72 3.77
N TYR A 329 7.82 1.53 3.97
CA TYR A 329 7.88 0.82 5.25
C TYR A 329 9.31 0.36 5.58
N LEU A 330 10.05 -0.10 4.58
CA LEU A 330 11.44 -0.54 4.71
C LEU A 330 12.40 0.62 5.00
N THR A 331 12.10 1.83 4.55
CA THR A 331 12.95 3.01 4.77
C THR A 331 12.62 3.79 6.04
N ASP A 332 11.54 3.47 6.74
CA ASP A 332 11.21 4.07 8.05
C ASP A 332 11.98 3.37 9.17
N ILE A 333 12.99 4.06 9.73
CA ILE A 333 13.83 3.51 10.82
C ILE A 333 13.05 3.15 12.09
N ASN A 334 11.87 3.75 12.31
CA ASN A 334 11.03 3.45 13.46
C ASN A 334 10.42 2.04 13.41
N ASN A 335 10.44 1.40 12.25
CA ASN A 335 9.97 0.03 12.08
C ASN A 335 11.01 -1.02 12.49
N TYR A 336 12.25 -0.59 12.75
CA TYR A 336 13.32 -1.50 13.15
C TYR A 336 13.49 -1.55 14.68
N GLU A 337 13.85 -2.73 15.16
CA GLU A 337 14.30 -2.97 16.52
C GLU A 337 15.68 -3.61 16.47
N VAL A 338 16.59 -3.11 17.33
CA VAL A 338 17.92 -3.69 17.50
C VAL A 338 18.10 -4.10 18.96
N GLU A 339 18.58 -5.30 19.16
CA GLU A 339 18.85 -5.87 20.49
C GLU A 339 20.31 -6.36 20.55
N PRO A 340 21.11 -5.89 21.54
CA PRO A 340 20.79 -4.93 22.60
C PRO A 340 20.62 -3.49 22.09
N ARG A 341 19.97 -2.63 22.89
CA ARG A 341 19.59 -1.25 22.55
C ARG A 341 20.75 -0.24 22.44
N ASP A 342 21.96 -0.65 22.70
CA ASP A 342 23.16 0.16 22.56
C ASP A 342 23.64 0.28 21.11
N VAL A 343 23.07 -0.51 20.21
CA VAL A 343 23.15 -0.37 18.75
C VAL A 343 21.81 0.15 18.22
N SER A 344 21.83 1.10 17.32
CA SER A 344 20.62 1.67 16.72
C SER A 344 20.74 1.79 15.20
N VAL A 345 19.62 1.61 14.48
CA VAL A 345 19.51 2.00 13.08
C VAL A 345 19.37 3.52 13.04
N ILE A 346 20.24 4.19 12.30
CA ILE A 346 20.22 5.65 12.13
C ILE A 346 19.78 6.08 10.74
N LYS A 347 19.83 5.16 9.76
CA LYS A 347 19.39 5.40 8.39
C LYS A 347 18.95 4.09 7.74
N ALA A 348 17.89 4.17 6.93
CA ALA A 348 17.43 3.09 6.06
C ALA A 348 17.04 3.70 4.71
N GLU A 349 17.71 3.32 3.63
CA GLU A 349 17.42 3.87 2.30
C GLU A 349 17.83 2.92 1.18
N TYR A 350 17.16 3.00 0.05
CA TYR A 350 17.65 2.41 -1.20
C TYR A 350 18.79 3.27 -1.73
N THR A 351 20.00 2.69 -1.73
CA THR A 351 21.19 3.47 -2.09
C THR A 351 21.28 3.73 -3.59
N LYS A 352 21.74 4.96 -3.91
CA LYS A 352 22.18 5.37 -5.26
C LYS A 352 23.67 5.72 -5.25
N ASP A 353 24.36 5.51 -4.14
CA ASP A 353 25.79 5.78 -4.01
C ASP A 353 26.59 4.80 -4.88
N PRO A 354 27.35 5.28 -5.91
CA PRO A 354 28.11 4.41 -6.79
C PRO A 354 29.16 3.57 -6.07
N ALA A 355 29.74 4.09 -4.96
CA ALA A 355 30.72 3.36 -4.18
C ALA A 355 30.05 2.16 -3.48
N ALA A 356 28.90 2.37 -2.81
CA ALA A 356 28.14 1.29 -2.22
C ALA A 356 27.67 0.27 -3.26
N LEU A 357 27.15 0.73 -4.41
CA LEU A 357 26.68 -0.17 -5.48
C LEU A 357 27.80 -1.02 -6.07
N SER A 358 29.02 -0.49 -6.14
CA SER A 358 30.17 -1.25 -6.60
C SER A 358 30.60 -2.37 -5.66
N GLU A 359 30.30 -2.25 -4.37
CA GLU A 359 30.57 -3.28 -3.36
C GLU A 359 29.55 -4.43 -3.39
N VAL A 360 28.32 -4.19 -3.87
CA VAL A 360 27.18 -5.12 -3.75
C VAL A 360 26.49 -5.38 -5.10
N THR A 361 27.27 -5.65 -6.12
CA THR A 361 26.81 -5.85 -7.51
C THR A 361 25.81 -7.01 -7.69
N GLN A 362 25.73 -7.93 -6.72
CA GLN A 362 24.77 -9.02 -6.70
C GLN A 362 23.33 -8.57 -6.34
N PHE A 363 23.16 -7.35 -5.83
CA PHE A 363 21.84 -6.81 -5.47
C PHE A 363 21.40 -5.75 -6.50
N SER A 364 20.25 -5.96 -7.13
CA SER A 364 19.73 -5.03 -8.14
C SER A 364 19.27 -3.68 -7.54
N SER A 365 18.79 -3.71 -6.28
CA SER A 365 18.32 -2.53 -5.57
C SER A 365 18.54 -2.69 -4.07
N PRO A 366 19.77 -2.51 -3.59
CA PRO A 366 20.07 -2.76 -2.18
C PRO A 366 19.46 -1.70 -1.26
N LEU A 367 18.77 -2.19 -0.21
CA LEU A 367 18.40 -1.39 0.95
C LEU A 367 19.62 -1.28 1.87
N VAL A 368 20.09 -0.09 2.13
CA VAL A 368 21.17 0.15 3.10
C VAL A 368 20.58 0.45 4.47
N LEU A 369 20.96 -0.36 5.47
CA LEU A 369 20.74 -0.08 6.88
C LEU A 369 22.05 0.40 7.47
N GLN A 370 22.07 1.65 7.96
CA GLN A 370 23.20 2.23 8.66
C GLN A 370 22.97 2.19 10.16
N PHE A 371 23.96 1.70 10.87
CA PHE A 371 23.93 1.51 12.33
C PHE A 371 24.88 2.47 13.03
N SER A 372 24.53 2.83 14.27
CA SER A 372 25.41 3.56 15.19
C SER A 372 25.44 2.88 16.54
N THR A 373 26.64 2.85 17.14
CA THR A 373 26.84 2.40 18.53
C THR A 373 27.94 3.20 19.20
N LYS A 374 27.95 3.27 20.55
CA LYS A 374 28.98 3.96 21.31
C LYS A 374 30.27 3.13 21.27
N ARG A 375 31.43 3.78 21.13
CA ARG A 375 32.75 3.12 21.13
C ARG A 375 33.06 2.31 22.43
N THR A 376 32.42 2.65 23.52
CA THR A 376 32.59 1.96 24.82
C THR A 376 31.84 0.64 24.88
N VAL A 377 30.95 0.40 23.94
CA VAL A 377 30.12 -0.81 23.92
C VAL A 377 30.90 -1.94 23.28
N LYS A 378 31.04 -3.01 24.04
CA LYS A 378 31.67 -4.28 23.61
C LYS A 378 30.55 -5.29 23.35
N THR A 379 29.72 -5.05 22.36
CA THR A 379 28.63 -5.95 22.01
C THR A 379 29.09 -6.82 20.85
N PRO A 380 29.45 -8.10 21.09
CA PRO A 380 29.92 -8.97 20.00
C PRO A 380 28.81 -9.39 19.05
N ASN A 381 27.56 -9.42 19.52
CA ASN A 381 26.41 -9.86 18.75
C ASN A 381 25.25 -8.90 18.95
N PHE A 382 24.54 -8.60 17.89
CA PHE A 382 23.28 -7.88 17.97
C PHE A 382 22.29 -8.43 16.93
N LYS A 383 21.03 -8.38 17.29
CA LYS A 383 19.93 -8.85 16.44
C LYS A 383 19.15 -7.65 15.90
N VAL A 384 18.85 -7.68 14.62
CA VAL A 384 18.06 -6.67 13.91
C VAL A 384 16.75 -7.29 13.50
N ARG A 385 15.64 -6.60 13.78
CA ARG A 385 14.28 -7.03 13.40
C ARG A 385 13.57 -5.90 12.68
N LEU A 386 12.93 -6.21 11.55
CA LEU A 386 11.88 -5.37 10.99
C LEU A 386 10.55 -5.81 11.60
N LEU A 387 10.01 -4.96 12.46
CA LEU A 387 8.76 -5.27 13.17
C LEU A 387 7.56 -5.10 12.24
N ASN A 388 6.51 -5.88 12.47
CA ASN A 388 5.22 -5.63 11.87
C ASN A 388 4.43 -4.66 12.77
N LYS A 389 4.28 -3.41 12.35
CA LYS A 389 3.57 -2.35 13.10
C LYS A 389 2.45 -1.76 12.24
N ILE A 390 1.44 -1.22 12.89
CA ILE A 390 0.44 -0.40 12.20
C ILE A 390 1.11 0.91 11.76
N PRO A 391 1.08 1.28 10.48
CA PRO A 391 1.67 2.52 9.99
C PRO A 391 1.00 3.76 10.59
N ALA A 392 1.78 4.83 10.78
CA ALA A 392 1.29 6.07 11.39
C ALA A 392 0.12 6.73 10.62
N TRP A 393 0.03 6.52 9.30
CA TRP A 393 -1.08 7.05 8.52
C TRP A 393 -2.46 6.51 8.98
N VAL A 394 -2.51 5.31 9.56
CA VAL A 394 -3.76 4.71 10.05
C VAL A 394 -4.34 5.53 11.20
N SER A 395 -3.50 5.95 12.15
CA SER A 395 -3.94 6.83 13.25
C SER A 395 -4.33 8.22 12.76
N ASN A 396 -3.68 8.74 11.72
CA ASN A 396 -4.00 10.02 11.11
C ASN A 396 -5.33 9.99 10.31
N ALA A 397 -5.68 8.81 9.79
CA ALA A 397 -6.93 8.58 9.06
C ALA A 397 -8.12 8.30 9.98
N ASP A 398 -7.88 7.97 11.24
CA ASP A 398 -8.91 7.61 12.20
C ASP A 398 -9.49 8.83 12.91
N ILE A 399 -10.81 8.81 13.13
CA ILE A 399 -11.49 9.74 14.05
C ILE A 399 -12.41 8.98 14.99
N PRO A 400 -12.51 9.42 16.25
CA PRO A 400 -13.30 8.72 17.25
C PRO A 400 -14.82 8.99 17.13
N ASP A 401 -15.21 10.05 16.45
CA ASP A 401 -16.61 10.45 16.28
C ASP A 401 -16.78 11.34 15.04
N ASP A 402 -17.85 11.15 14.28
CA ASP A 402 -18.23 11.95 13.11
C ASP A 402 -19.68 12.42 13.16
N GLN A 403 -20.33 12.33 14.36
CA GLN A 403 -21.73 12.67 14.54
C GLN A 403 -22.02 14.12 14.11
N GLY A 404 -22.89 14.27 13.12
CA GLY A 404 -23.34 15.56 12.62
C GLY A 404 -22.33 16.33 11.76
N ALA A 405 -21.20 15.73 11.41
CA ALA A 405 -20.15 16.37 10.61
C ALA A 405 -19.54 15.43 9.58
N VAL A 406 -19.13 15.98 8.43
CA VAL A 406 -18.31 15.25 7.46
C VAL A 406 -16.85 15.34 7.91
N PRO A 407 -16.15 14.20 8.10
CA PRO A 407 -14.73 14.20 8.45
C PRO A 407 -13.87 14.88 7.38
N SER A 408 -12.64 15.26 7.75
CA SER A 408 -11.68 15.81 6.78
C SER A 408 -11.39 14.83 5.62
N PRO A 409 -10.87 15.33 4.48
CA PRO A 409 -10.77 14.54 3.24
C PRO A 409 -9.96 13.24 3.31
N LYS A 410 -9.20 13.04 4.38
CA LYS A 410 -8.36 11.84 4.59
C LYS A 410 -8.83 10.98 5.76
N GLN A 411 -9.94 11.35 6.42
CA GLN A 411 -10.39 10.73 7.65
C GLN A 411 -11.70 9.96 7.50
N THR A 412 -11.79 8.86 8.24
CA THR A 412 -12.97 7.98 8.31
C THR A 412 -13.20 7.57 9.76
N PHE A 413 -14.46 7.57 10.21
CA PHE A 413 -14.82 7.14 11.55
C PHE A 413 -14.44 5.67 11.79
N ALA A 414 -13.71 5.43 12.88
CA ALA A 414 -13.30 4.13 13.41
C ALA A 414 -12.49 3.24 12.45
N ILE A 415 -11.90 3.79 11.38
CA ILE A 415 -11.06 3.02 10.44
C ILE A 415 -9.81 2.45 11.14
N GLY A 416 -9.25 3.16 12.11
CA GLY A 416 -8.13 2.70 12.91
C GLY A 416 -8.46 1.45 13.69
N SER A 417 -9.65 1.38 14.28
CA SER A 417 -10.13 0.20 15.00
C SER A 417 -10.37 -0.99 14.07
N LEU A 418 -10.89 -0.76 12.87
CA LEU A 418 -11.04 -1.80 11.85
C LEU A 418 -9.68 -2.39 11.46
N ILE A 419 -8.72 -1.55 11.09
CA ILE A 419 -7.37 -1.98 10.69
C ILE A 419 -6.65 -2.64 11.87
N ALA A 420 -6.83 -2.15 13.10
CA ALA A 420 -6.29 -2.78 14.30
C ALA A 420 -6.84 -4.20 14.50
N GLY A 421 -8.12 -4.45 14.23
CA GLY A 421 -8.69 -5.80 14.26
C GLY A 421 -8.02 -6.75 13.26
N VAL A 422 -7.78 -6.30 12.04
CA VAL A 422 -7.03 -7.07 11.03
C VAL A 422 -5.60 -7.32 11.51
N TYR A 423 -4.90 -6.29 11.97
CA TYR A 423 -3.53 -6.39 12.49
C TYR A 423 -3.42 -7.41 13.65
N GLU A 424 -4.32 -7.31 14.64
CA GLU A 424 -4.32 -8.21 15.80
C GLU A 424 -4.58 -9.67 15.39
N ALA A 425 -5.38 -9.92 14.35
CA ALA A 425 -5.56 -11.26 13.78
C ALA A 425 -4.25 -11.84 13.26
N PHE A 426 -3.47 -11.07 12.49
CA PHE A 426 -2.16 -11.49 12.01
C PHE A 426 -1.17 -11.68 13.17
N GLN A 427 -1.10 -10.75 14.13
CA GLN A 427 -0.20 -10.84 15.27
C GLN A 427 -0.48 -12.08 16.12
N SER A 428 -1.73 -12.42 16.37
CA SER A 428 -2.10 -13.60 17.15
C SER A 428 -1.67 -14.90 16.47
N GLN A 429 -1.66 -14.96 15.14
CA GLN A 429 -1.27 -16.15 14.39
C GLN A 429 0.25 -16.27 14.20
N THR A 430 0.96 -15.15 14.14
CA THR A 430 2.42 -15.11 14.01
C THR A 430 3.15 -15.10 15.34
N SER A 431 2.43 -15.04 16.47
CA SER A 431 3.00 -14.87 17.82
C SER A 431 3.92 -13.63 17.92
N GLY A 432 3.54 -12.55 17.21
CA GLY A 432 4.31 -11.30 17.18
C GLY A 432 5.65 -11.38 16.46
N LYS A 433 5.87 -12.39 15.60
CA LYS A 433 7.11 -12.50 14.83
C LYS A 433 7.36 -11.27 13.95
N PRO A 434 8.62 -10.84 13.80
CA PRO A 434 8.99 -9.75 12.90
C PRO A 434 8.73 -10.14 11.44
N ILE A 435 8.68 -9.15 10.55
CA ILE A 435 8.64 -9.38 9.09
C ILE A 435 9.91 -10.11 8.68
N PHE A 436 11.07 -9.60 9.12
CA PHE A 436 12.33 -10.34 9.03
C PHE A 436 13.22 -10.09 10.24
N GLU A 437 14.18 -10.99 10.47
CA GLU A 437 15.27 -10.80 11.41
C GLU A 437 16.59 -11.36 10.87
N PHE A 438 17.69 -10.79 11.35
CA PHE A 438 19.04 -11.32 11.17
C PHE A 438 19.91 -10.98 12.37
N GLU A 439 20.98 -11.73 12.56
CA GLU A 439 21.96 -11.54 13.62
C GLU A 439 23.31 -11.17 13.04
N VAL A 440 23.98 -10.20 13.65
CA VAL A 440 25.32 -9.75 13.28
C VAL A 440 26.28 -10.10 14.41
N LYS A 441 27.43 -10.68 14.07
CA LYS A 441 28.55 -10.91 15.01
C LYS A 441 29.74 -10.07 14.60
N ILE A 442 30.35 -9.43 15.59
CA ILE A 442 31.61 -8.69 15.43
C ILE A 442 32.69 -9.46 16.18
N ASN A 443 33.52 -10.22 15.45
CA ASN A 443 34.49 -11.14 16.06
C ASN A 443 35.71 -10.42 16.60
N LYS A 444 36.17 -9.34 15.92
CA LYS A 444 37.32 -8.54 16.36
C LYS A 444 37.05 -7.07 16.07
N TYR A 445 37.40 -6.24 17.06
CA TYR A 445 37.47 -4.78 16.90
C TYR A 445 38.70 -4.23 17.63
N LYS A 446 39.38 -3.31 17.03
CA LYS A 446 40.54 -2.61 17.57
C LYS A 446 40.35 -1.10 17.47
#